data_07393ceaacec904ecc16c726c4200108
#
_entry.id   07393ceaacec904ecc16c726c4200108
#
_cell.length_a   1.000
_cell.length_b   1.000
_cell.length_c   1.000
_cell.angle_alpha   90.00
_cell.angle_beta   90.00
_cell.angle_gamma   90.00
#
_symmetry.space_group_name_H-M   'P 1'
#
loop_
_entity.id
_entity.type
_entity.pdbx_description
1 polymer ?
#
loop_
_entity_poly.entity_id
_entity_poly.type
_entity_poly.pdbx_seq_one_letter_code
_entity_poly.pdbx_strand_id
1 'polypeptide(L)'
;MPILFYVDDSRDDLFYIDYIRKKQKVDVDLFCFSTAEAAFEALEEWLERDEGMPDILVADLYMPLDSGTGLIARLRRDERFSGMRLGICSGSDAVEDRERALAAGADFYLEKPLDLAGIMDNR
;
A
#
# COMPACT_ATOMS: atom_id res chain seq x y z
N MET A 1 10.35 -10.03 -10.64
CA MET A 1 10.39 -8.66 -10.11
C MET A 1 9.28 -8.50 -9.07
N PRO A 2 9.56 -8.00 -7.87
CA PRO A 2 8.50 -7.81 -6.88
C PRO A 2 7.47 -6.78 -7.33
N ILE A 3 6.25 -6.93 -6.82
CA ILE A 3 5.11 -6.10 -7.20
C ILE A 3 4.63 -5.33 -5.98
N LEU A 4 4.48 -4.02 -6.14
CA LEU A 4 3.97 -3.11 -5.11
C LEU A 4 2.69 -2.43 -5.59
N PHE A 5 1.62 -2.56 -4.80
CA PHE A 5 0.41 -1.75 -4.94
C PHE A 5 0.50 -0.58 -3.97
N TYR A 6 0.37 0.62 -4.48
CA TYR A 6 0.40 1.84 -3.67
C TYR A 6 -0.91 2.60 -3.82
N VAL A 7 -1.57 2.90 -2.70
CA VAL A 7 -2.90 3.53 -2.66
C VAL A 7 -2.83 4.86 -1.92
N ASP A 8 -3.12 5.95 -2.63
CA ASP A 8 -3.06 7.30 -2.07
C ASP A 8 -3.92 8.23 -2.94
N ASP A 9 -4.75 9.06 -2.33
CA ASP A 9 -5.57 10.00 -3.07
C ASP A 9 -4.83 11.28 -3.48
N SER A 10 -3.63 11.49 -2.95
CA SER A 10 -2.80 12.64 -3.29
C SER A 10 -2.09 12.42 -4.62
N ARG A 11 -2.39 13.24 -5.61
CA ARG A 11 -1.70 13.22 -6.90
C ARG A 11 -0.21 13.46 -6.75
N ASP A 12 0.17 14.36 -5.85
CA ASP A 12 1.57 14.66 -5.60
C ASP A 12 2.32 13.45 -5.05
N ASP A 13 1.70 12.72 -4.14
CA ASP A 13 2.31 11.53 -3.56
C ASP A 13 2.42 10.40 -4.58
N LEU A 14 1.40 10.21 -5.42
CA LEU A 14 1.46 9.23 -6.50
C LEU A 14 2.56 9.57 -7.51
N PHE A 15 2.67 10.84 -7.86
CA PHE A 15 3.73 11.32 -8.74
C PHE A 15 5.10 11.08 -8.10
N TYR A 16 5.23 11.40 -6.81
CA TYR A 16 6.49 11.27 -6.10
C TYR A 16 6.97 9.83 -6.05
N ILE A 17 6.10 8.86 -5.75
CA ILE A 17 6.53 7.46 -5.66
C ILE A 17 6.99 6.91 -7.02
N ASP A 18 6.33 7.30 -8.10
CA ASP A 18 6.76 6.91 -9.44
C ASP A 18 8.10 7.56 -9.80
N TYR A 19 8.29 8.81 -9.40
CA TYR A 19 9.54 9.55 -9.61
C TYR A 19 10.70 8.86 -8.89
N ILE A 20 10.54 8.51 -7.59
CA ILE A 20 11.63 7.88 -6.85
C ILE A 20 11.93 6.47 -7.35
N ARG A 21 10.93 5.74 -7.87
CA ARG A 21 11.15 4.44 -8.48
C ARG A 21 12.13 4.55 -9.64
N LYS A 22 11.94 5.56 -10.48
CA LYS A 22 12.82 5.81 -11.63
C LYS A 22 14.19 6.30 -11.19
N LYS A 23 14.21 7.24 -10.25
CA LYS A 23 15.46 7.86 -9.79
C LYS A 23 16.34 6.90 -9.01
N GLN A 24 15.77 6.11 -8.13
CA GLN A 24 16.51 5.17 -7.28
C GLN A 24 16.81 3.86 -8.01
N LYS A 25 16.23 3.66 -9.19
CA LYS A 25 16.41 2.44 -10.01
C LYS A 25 16.10 1.17 -9.22
N VAL A 26 15.04 1.22 -8.42
CA VAL A 26 14.59 0.06 -7.65
C VAL A 26 13.80 -0.86 -8.58
N ASP A 27 14.19 -2.14 -8.60
CA ASP A 27 13.52 -3.15 -9.42
C ASP A 27 12.22 -3.57 -8.76
N VAL A 28 11.14 -2.89 -9.15
CA VAL A 28 9.79 -3.16 -8.65
C VAL A 28 8.77 -2.80 -9.71
N ASP A 29 7.74 -3.64 -9.85
CA ASP A 29 6.57 -3.31 -10.65
C ASP A 29 5.60 -2.53 -9.76
N LEU A 30 5.45 -1.25 -10.05
CA LEU A 30 4.64 -0.33 -9.26
C LEU A 30 3.27 -0.10 -9.91
N PHE A 31 2.21 -0.33 -9.14
CA PHE A 31 0.84 -0.04 -9.56
C PHE A 31 0.22 0.92 -8.55
N CYS A 32 -0.21 2.08 -9.02
CA CYS A 32 -0.76 3.15 -8.18
C CYS A 32 -2.27 3.25 -8.33
N PHE A 33 -2.94 3.47 -7.21
CA PHE A 33 -4.40 3.61 -7.17
C PHE A 33 -4.75 4.84 -6.34
N SER A 34 -5.75 5.57 -6.79
CA SER A 34 -6.18 6.79 -6.09
C SER A 34 -7.30 6.54 -5.08
N THR A 35 -7.86 5.35 -5.04
CA THR A 35 -8.91 4.96 -4.08
C THR A 35 -8.68 3.54 -3.59
N ALA A 36 -9.18 3.25 -2.39
CA ALA A 36 -9.15 1.91 -1.84
C ALA A 36 -9.97 0.94 -2.71
N GLU A 37 -11.11 1.40 -3.22
CA GLU A 37 -11.98 0.57 -4.05
C GLU A 37 -11.29 0.14 -5.34
N ALA A 38 -10.58 1.08 -6.00
CA ALA A 38 -9.86 0.75 -7.24
C ALA A 38 -8.78 -0.31 -6.99
N ALA A 39 -8.07 -0.20 -5.87
CA ALA A 39 -7.06 -1.19 -5.51
C ALA A 39 -7.70 -2.57 -5.25
N PHE A 40 -8.81 -2.60 -4.52
CA PHE A 40 -9.49 -3.85 -4.22
C PHE A 40 -10.03 -4.51 -5.48
N GLU A 41 -10.63 -3.73 -6.38
CA GLU A 41 -11.11 -4.24 -7.67
C GLU A 41 -9.98 -4.84 -8.50
N ALA A 42 -8.81 -4.20 -8.52
CA ALA A 42 -7.64 -4.72 -9.23
C ALA A 42 -7.19 -6.06 -8.64
N LEU A 43 -7.19 -6.18 -7.31
CA LEU A 43 -6.84 -7.45 -6.65
C LEU A 43 -7.80 -8.56 -7.03
N GLU A 44 -9.09 -8.28 -7.07
CA GLU A 44 -10.10 -9.27 -7.48
C GLU A 44 -9.92 -9.68 -8.93
N GLU A 45 -9.66 -8.73 -9.83
CA GLU A 45 -9.38 -9.02 -11.23
C GLU A 45 -8.14 -9.90 -11.40
N TRP A 46 -7.09 -9.63 -10.64
CA TRP A 46 -5.88 -10.44 -10.70
C TRP A 46 -6.15 -11.89 -10.27
N LEU A 47 -6.98 -12.09 -9.24
CA LEU A 47 -7.39 -13.43 -8.82
C LEU A 47 -8.15 -14.15 -9.91
N GLU A 48 -9.11 -13.45 -10.56
CA GLU A 48 -9.92 -14.04 -11.63
C GLU A 48 -9.09 -14.45 -12.83
N ARG A 49 -8.04 -13.68 -13.13
CA ARG A 49 -7.15 -13.94 -14.26
C ARG A 49 -6.00 -14.87 -13.92
N ASP A 50 -5.91 -15.30 -12.66
CA ASP A 50 -4.82 -16.13 -12.18
C ASP A 50 -3.44 -15.49 -12.39
N GLU A 51 -3.35 -14.18 -12.20
CA GLU A 51 -2.12 -13.39 -12.39
C GLU A 51 -1.26 -13.31 -11.12
N GLY A 52 -1.71 -13.94 -10.03
CA GLY A 52 -1.01 -13.88 -8.74
C GLY A 52 -1.44 -12.68 -7.92
N MET A 53 -0.60 -12.30 -6.96
CA MET A 53 -0.87 -11.22 -6.02
C MET A 53 0.36 -10.34 -5.88
N PRO A 54 0.19 -9.05 -5.54
CA PRO A 54 1.34 -8.23 -5.20
C PRO A 54 2.05 -8.77 -3.96
N ASP A 55 3.33 -8.48 -3.88
CA ASP A 55 4.14 -8.83 -2.69
C ASP A 55 3.79 -7.93 -1.53
N ILE A 56 3.57 -6.65 -1.81
CA ILE A 56 3.29 -5.61 -0.82
C ILE A 56 2.17 -4.70 -1.32
N LEU A 57 1.28 -4.31 -0.40
CA LEU A 57 0.35 -3.21 -0.64
C LEU A 57 0.56 -2.18 0.47
N VAL A 58 0.76 -0.92 0.09
CA VAL A 58 0.89 0.21 1.02
C VAL A 58 -0.24 1.20 0.75
N ALA A 59 -0.97 1.57 1.79
CA ALA A 59 -2.05 2.54 1.70
C ALA A 59 -1.79 3.75 2.57
N ASP A 60 -2.18 4.93 2.10
CA ASP A 60 -2.15 6.14 2.91
C ASP A 60 -3.19 6.04 4.03
N LEU A 61 -2.81 6.48 5.23
CA LEU A 61 -3.69 6.45 6.40
C LEU A 61 -4.90 7.37 6.22
N TYR A 62 -4.66 8.56 5.68
CA TYR A 62 -5.67 9.61 5.57
C TYR A 62 -6.09 9.83 4.13
N MET A 63 -7.25 9.29 3.75
CA MET A 63 -7.88 9.52 2.46
C MET A 63 -9.31 10.03 2.72
N PRO A 64 -9.71 11.19 2.16
CA PRO A 64 -10.99 11.83 2.52
C PRO A 64 -12.24 10.98 2.37
N LEU A 65 -12.31 10.18 1.31
CA LEU A 65 -13.48 9.35 1.01
C LEU A 65 -13.28 7.88 1.35
N ASP A 66 -12.07 7.53 1.69
CA ASP A 66 -11.66 6.17 1.99
C ASP A 66 -10.77 6.16 3.22
N SER A 67 -10.48 4.99 3.73
CA SER A 67 -9.58 4.82 4.86
C SER A 67 -8.55 3.76 4.53
N GLY A 68 -7.27 4.12 4.69
CA GLY A 68 -6.19 3.15 4.56
C GLY A 68 -6.38 2.00 5.55
N THR A 69 -6.78 2.31 6.77
CA THR A 69 -7.04 1.29 7.79
C THR A 69 -8.23 0.41 7.41
N GLY A 70 -9.25 0.98 6.80
CA GLY A 70 -10.41 0.22 6.32
C GLY A 70 -10.04 -0.79 5.25
N LEU A 71 -9.23 -0.37 4.28
CA LEU A 71 -8.75 -1.27 3.24
C LEU A 71 -7.89 -2.40 3.85
N ILE A 72 -6.96 -2.05 4.72
CA ILE A 72 -6.08 -3.05 5.36
C ILE A 72 -6.92 -4.04 6.17
N ALA A 73 -7.89 -3.57 6.95
CA ALA A 73 -8.75 -4.44 7.74
C ALA A 73 -9.56 -5.39 6.85
N ARG A 74 -10.07 -4.88 5.73
CA ARG A 74 -10.83 -5.68 4.78
C ARG A 74 -9.96 -6.79 4.17
N LEU A 75 -8.74 -6.44 3.76
CA LEU A 75 -7.82 -7.40 3.19
C LEU A 75 -7.36 -8.44 4.21
N ARG A 76 -7.13 -8.01 5.45
CA ARG A 76 -6.66 -8.91 6.50
C ARG A 76 -7.69 -9.98 6.88
N ARG A 77 -8.99 -9.66 6.71
CA ARG A 77 -10.08 -10.59 6.99
C ARG A 77 -10.37 -11.55 5.83
N ASP A 78 -9.75 -11.33 4.69
CA ASP A 78 -10.00 -12.11 3.48
C ASP A 78 -8.83 -13.05 3.22
N GLU A 79 -9.07 -14.36 3.36
CA GLU A 79 -8.03 -15.37 3.21
C GLU A 79 -7.37 -15.36 1.83
N ARG A 80 -8.08 -14.89 0.82
CA ARG A 80 -7.54 -14.81 -0.54
C ARG A 80 -6.29 -13.93 -0.61
N PHE A 81 -6.15 -12.97 0.31
CA PHE A 81 -5.06 -12.00 0.33
C PHE A 81 -4.08 -12.20 1.49
N SER A 82 -4.12 -13.36 2.13
CA SER A 82 -3.30 -13.62 3.34
C SER A 82 -1.79 -13.59 3.07
N GLY A 83 -1.37 -13.81 1.83
CA GLY A 83 0.04 -13.84 1.48
C GLY A 83 0.69 -12.48 1.24
N MET A 84 -0.09 -11.39 1.24
CA MET A 84 0.46 -10.07 1.01
C MET A 84 0.97 -9.43 2.29
N ARG A 85 2.09 -8.70 2.18
CA ARG A 85 2.52 -7.78 3.24
C ARG A 85 1.71 -6.50 3.11
N LEU A 86 1.16 -6.01 4.21
CA LEU A 86 0.30 -4.84 4.21
C LEU A 86 0.92 -3.74 5.06
N GLY A 87 1.08 -2.56 4.47
CA GLY A 87 1.64 -1.40 5.15
C GLY A 87 0.73 -0.19 5.08
N ILE A 88 0.91 0.71 6.02
CA ILE A 88 0.25 2.02 6.06
C ILE A 88 1.33 3.09 6.08
N CYS A 89 1.12 4.17 5.35
CA CYS A 89 2.01 5.33 5.38
C CYS A 89 1.24 6.60 5.72
N SER A 90 1.94 7.57 6.29
CA SER A 90 1.34 8.86 6.66
C SER A 90 2.42 9.92 6.83
N GLY A 91 2.03 11.18 6.71
CA GLY A 91 2.90 12.30 7.07
C GLY A 91 3.04 12.51 8.58
N SER A 92 2.32 11.74 9.37
CA SER A 92 2.30 11.86 10.83
C SER A 92 3.24 10.84 11.47
N ASP A 93 3.94 11.28 12.54
CA ASP A 93 4.72 10.40 13.39
C ASP A 93 4.02 10.09 14.73
N ALA A 94 2.74 10.44 14.83
CA ALA A 94 1.96 10.24 16.05
C ALA A 94 1.84 8.76 16.40
N VAL A 95 2.04 8.45 17.68
CA VAL A 95 1.94 7.08 18.20
C VAL A 95 0.54 6.50 17.93
N GLU A 96 -0.49 7.33 18.09
CA GLU A 96 -1.89 6.93 17.87
C GLU A 96 -2.14 6.46 16.44
N ASP A 97 -1.52 7.12 15.47
CA ASP A 97 -1.69 6.75 14.06
C ASP A 97 -1.00 5.42 13.77
N ARG A 98 0.18 5.21 14.32
CA ARG A 98 0.89 3.94 14.22
C ARG A 98 0.09 2.82 14.86
N GLU A 99 -0.45 3.07 16.05
CA GLU A 99 -1.26 2.08 16.76
C GLU A 99 -2.53 1.71 16.00
N ARG A 100 -3.21 2.70 15.40
CA ARG A 100 -4.39 2.45 14.56
C ARG A 100 -4.07 1.59 13.35
N ALA A 101 -2.94 1.86 12.70
CA ALA A 101 -2.51 1.10 11.54
C ALA A 101 -2.26 -0.36 11.91
N LEU A 102 -1.52 -0.59 12.98
CA LEU A 102 -1.20 -1.95 13.44
C LEU A 102 -2.44 -2.68 13.92
N ALA A 103 -3.35 -1.98 14.62
CA ALA A 103 -4.62 -2.56 15.08
C ALA A 103 -5.52 -2.98 13.91
N ALA A 104 -5.44 -2.29 12.77
CA ALA A 104 -6.20 -2.65 11.58
C ALA A 104 -5.65 -3.91 10.90
N GLY A 105 -4.43 -4.32 11.24
CA GLY A 105 -3.79 -5.49 10.67
C GLY A 105 -2.60 -5.21 9.78
N ALA A 106 -2.11 -3.96 9.74
CA ALA A 106 -0.90 -3.63 8.98
C ALA A 106 0.32 -4.34 9.58
N ASP A 107 1.20 -4.80 8.72
CA ASP A 107 2.45 -5.42 9.13
C ASP A 107 3.51 -4.38 9.47
N PHE A 108 3.38 -3.17 8.90
CA PHE A 108 4.33 -2.09 9.14
C PHE A 108 3.70 -0.72 8.89
N TYR A 109 4.34 0.31 9.44
CA TYR A 109 3.93 1.71 9.31
C TYR A 109 5.13 2.53 8.87
N LEU A 110 4.94 3.41 7.88
CA LEU A 110 6.00 4.23 7.33
C LEU A 110 5.61 5.71 7.34
N GLU A 111 6.57 6.57 7.64
CA GLU A 111 6.38 8.01 7.54
C GLU A 111 6.75 8.50 6.15
N LYS A 112 5.98 9.49 5.67
CA LYS A 112 6.35 10.21 4.43
C LYS A 112 7.45 11.23 4.74
N PRO A 113 8.32 11.56 3.79
CA PRO A 113 8.36 11.07 2.41
C PRO A 113 8.83 9.62 2.33
N LEU A 114 8.23 8.87 1.40
CA LEU A 114 8.49 7.45 1.28
C LEU A 114 9.86 7.18 0.65
N ASP A 115 10.48 6.12 1.12
CA ASP A 115 11.68 5.55 0.52
C ASP A 115 11.31 4.18 -0.05
N LEU A 116 11.43 4.04 -1.36
CA LEU A 116 11.00 2.83 -2.03
C LEU A 116 11.81 1.60 -1.61
N ALA A 117 13.11 1.77 -1.42
CA ALA A 117 13.94 0.68 -0.92
C ALA A 117 13.51 0.26 0.48
N GLY A 118 13.17 1.22 1.34
CA GLY A 118 12.65 0.96 2.68
C GLY A 118 11.32 0.21 2.65
N ILE A 119 10.44 0.55 1.71
CA ILE A 119 9.18 -0.18 1.53
C ILE A 119 9.48 -1.64 1.17
N MET A 120 10.34 -1.85 0.18
CA MET A 120 10.63 -3.19 -0.33
C MET A 120 11.37 -4.07 0.67
N ASP A 121 12.03 -3.48 1.65
CA ASP A 121 12.65 -4.22 2.76
C ASP A 121 11.62 -4.93 3.64
N ASN A 122 10.36 -4.55 3.54
CA ASN A 122 9.26 -5.13 4.31
C ASN A 122 8.57 -6.31 3.63
N ARG A 123 9.06 -6.74 2.50
CA ARG A 123 8.50 -7.89 1.78
C ARG A 123 8.53 -9.16 2.59
#